data_f4c1711a7773dfc555e2cb2ba729fc43
#
_entry.id   f4c1711a7773dfc555e2cb2ba729fc43
#
_cell.length_a   1.000
_cell.length_b   1.000
_cell.length_c   1.000
_cell.angle_alpha   90.00
_cell.angle_beta   90.00
_cell.angle_gamma   90.00
#
_symmetry.space_group_name_H-M   'P 1'
#
loop_
_entity.id
_entity.type
_entity.pdbx_description
1 polymer ?
#
loop_
_entity_poly.entity_id
_entity_poly.type
_entity_poly.pdbx_seq_one_letter_code
_entity_poly.pdbx_strand_id
1 'polypeptide(L)'
;MVRVEIYVKTFCPYCYRAQMLLDSKGVEYETYVLDSGERRQEMIQRAFGRTTVPQIFIDDQHVGGCDDLYALDREGRLEQLLKAA
;
A
#
# COMPACT_ATOMS: atom_id res chain seq x y z
N MET A 1 -8.59 5.86 -14.13
CA MET A 1 -7.30 5.80 -13.42
C MET A 1 -7.50 5.13 -12.07
N VAL A 2 -6.59 4.27 -11.69
CA VAL A 2 -6.67 3.65 -10.37
C VAL A 2 -6.17 4.61 -9.29
N ARG A 3 -6.71 4.46 -8.11
CA ARG A 3 -6.26 5.19 -6.93
C ARG A 3 -5.43 4.25 -6.07
N VAL A 4 -4.19 4.61 -5.83
CA VAL A 4 -3.27 3.82 -5.01
C VAL A 4 -2.97 4.61 -3.74
N GLU A 5 -3.11 3.95 -2.60
CA GLU A 5 -2.88 4.56 -1.29
C GLU A 5 -1.98 3.65 -0.46
N ILE A 6 -1.08 4.26 0.30
CA ILE A 6 -0.20 3.50 1.20
C ILE A 6 -0.10 4.22 2.55
N TYR A 7 -0.29 3.47 3.61
CA TYR A 7 -0.08 3.94 4.98
C TYR A 7 1.31 3.51 5.44
N VAL A 8 2.09 4.45 5.96
CA VAL A 8 3.49 4.23 6.32
C VAL A 8 3.83 4.89 7.65
N LYS A 9 5.03 4.59 8.14
CA LYS A 9 5.67 5.32 9.25
C LYS A 9 7.06 5.72 8.82
N THR A 10 7.61 6.74 9.48
CA THR A 10 8.99 7.16 9.28
C THR A 10 9.94 6.03 9.73
N PHE A 11 11.07 5.88 9.06
CA PHE A 11 12.08 4.86 9.37
C PHE A 11 11.50 3.43 9.31
N CYS A 12 10.70 3.15 8.31
CA CYS A 12 10.13 1.83 8.10
C CYS A 12 10.71 1.21 6.83
N PRO A 13 11.65 0.26 6.94
CA PRO A 13 12.28 -0.36 5.76
C PRO A 13 11.26 -1.03 4.82
N TYR A 14 10.29 -1.72 5.38
CA TYR A 14 9.26 -2.37 4.56
C TYR A 14 8.39 -1.35 3.83
N CYS A 15 8.14 -0.20 4.45
CA CYS A 15 7.41 0.87 3.79
C CYS A 15 8.19 1.39 2.59
N TYR A 16 9.49 1.61 2.74
CA TYR A 16 10.34 2.06 1.64
C TYR A 16 10.38 1.04 0.51
N ARG A 17 10.47 -0.24 0.84
CA ARG A 17 10.48 -1.30 -0.17
C ARG A 17 9.18 -1.33 -0.96
N ALA A 18 8.05 -1.20 -0.27
CA ALA A 18 6.76 -1.15 -0.95
C ALA A 18 6.66 0.07 -1.86
N GLN A 19 7.11 1.23 -1.39
CA GLN A 19 7.10 2.44 -2.19
C GLN A 19 8.01 2.32 -3.41
N MET A 20 9.18 1.70 -3.25
CA MET A 20 10.09 1.47 -4.37
C MET A 20 9.44 0.61 -5.45
N LEU A 21 8.71 -0.42 -5.06
CA LEU A 21 8.02 -1.25 -6.03
C LEU A 21 6.95 -0.46 -6.79
N LEU A 22 6.16 0.33 -6.07
CA LEU A 22 5.15 1.18 -6.71
C LEU A 22 5.80 2.20 -7.65
N ASP A 23 6.92 2.81 -7.22
CA ASP A 23 7.68 3.74 -8.06
C ASP A 23 8.15 3.06 -9.34
N SER A 24 8.60 1.81 -9.24
CA SER A 24 9.08 1.07 -10.40
C SER A 24 7.98 0.78 -11.42
N LYS A 25 6.73 0.78 -10.97
CA LYS A 25 5.57 0.59 -11.84
C LYS A 25 5.10 1.88 -12.51
N GLY A 26 5.68 3.02 -12.13
CA GLY A 26 5.35 4.31 -12.72
C GLY A 26 3.99 4.85 -12.33
N VAL A 27 3.42 4.39 -11.23
CA VAL A 27 2.10 4.84 -10.78
C VAL A 27 2.24 5.92 -9.72
N GLU A 28 1.29 6.83 -9.69
CA GLU A 28 1.18 7.80 -8.60
C GLU A 28 0.41 7.16 -7.45
N TYR A 29 0.79 7.51 -6.23
CA TYR A 29 0.10 7.01 -5.05
C TYR A 29 0.08 8.08 -3.96
N GLU A 30 -0.93 7.99 -3.11
CA GLU A 30 -1.04 8.86 -1.94
C GLU A 30 -0.39 8.15 -0.75
N THR A 31 0.41 8.91 0.00
CA THR A 31 1.11 8.39 1.17
C THR A 31 0.54 9.03 2.43
N TYR A 32 0.14 8.20 3.39
CA TYR A 32 -0.35 8.67 4.69
C TYR A 32 0.64 8.25 5.76
N VAL A 33 1.29 9.23 6.39
CA VAL A 33 2.29 8.97 7.43
C VAL A 33 1.59 8.94 8.78
N LEU A 34 1.73 7.85 9.51
CA LEU A 34 0.99 7.61 10.75
C LEU A 34 1.74 8.03 12.02
N ASP A 35 2.86 8.75 11.89
CA ASP A 35 3.72 9.07 13.03
C ASP A 35 2.98 9.79 14.16
N SER A 36 2.01 10.64 13.82
CA SER A 36 1.23 11.38 14.80
C SER A 36 0.03 10.60 15.35
N GLY A 37 -0.19 9.41 14.85
CA GLY A 37 -1.35 8.59 15.22
C GLY A 37 -2.61 8.89 14.44
N GLU A 38 -2.62 9.96 13.65
CA GLU A 38 -3.76 10.25 12.78
C GLU A 38 -3.94 9.15 11.75
N ARG A 39 -5.17 8.89 11.38
CA ARG A 39 -5.55 7.90 10.39
C ARG A 39 -5.22 6.46 10.78
N ARG A 40 -4.66 6.22 11.97
CA ARG A 40 -4.34 4.85 12.39
C ARG A 40 -5.59 3.98 12.45
N GLN A 41 -6.66 4.48 13.07
CA GLN A 41 -7.91 3.74 13.16
C GLN A 41 -8.55 3.52 11.78
N GLU A 42 -8.44 4.52 10.92
CA GLU A 42 -8.90 4.40 9.52
C GLU A 42 -8.18 3.24 8.83
N MET A 43 -6.86 3.17 8.97
CA MET A 43 -6.08 2.08 8.38
C MET A 43 -6.50 0.72 8.93
N ILE A 44 -6.64 0.62 10.25
CA ILE A 44 -6.99 -0.65 10.89
C ILE A 44 -8.35 -1.13 10.39
N GLN A 45 -9.32 -0.24 10.31
CA GLN A 45 -10.65 -0.59 9.81
C GLN A 45 -10.60 -1.05 8.36
N ARG A 46 -9.89 -0.32 7.51
CA ARG A 46 -9.75 -0.67 6.09
C ARG A 46 -8.97 -1.95 5.89
N ALA A 47 -8.03 -2.27 6.78
CA ALA A 47 -7.15 -3.42 6.67
C ALA A 47 -7.67 -4.65 7.42
N PHE A 48 -8.96 -4.67 7.73
CA PHE A 48 -9.61 -5.80 8.40
C PHE A 48 -8.94 -6.17 9.72
N GLY A 49 -8.55 -5.15 10.47
CA GLY A 49 -7.95 -5.30 11.80
C GLY A 49 -6.43 -5.38 11.83
N ARG A 50 -5.76 -5.38 10.70
CA ARG A 50 -4.29 -5.39 10.69
C ARG A 50 -3.77 -4.04 11.16
N THR A 51 -2.72 -4.09 11.97
CA THR A 51 -2.16 -2.90 12.64
C THR A 51 -0.76 -2.55 12.17
N THR A 52 -0.18 -3.34 11.26
CA THR A 52 1.19 -3.13 10.79
C THR A 52 1.24 -2.18 9.61
N VAL A 53 2.43 -1.62 9.36
CA VAL A 53 2.71 -0.82 8.16
C VAL A 53 3.81 -1.51 7.35
N PRO A 54 3.84 -1.36 6.04
CA PRO A 54 2.88 -0.60 5.24
C PRO A 54 1.55 -1.34 5.08
N GLN A 55 0.50 -0.59 4.74
CA GLN A 55 -0.76 -1.18 4.27
C GLN A 55 -1.12 -0.47 2.97
N ILE A 56 -1.36 -1.23 1.94
CA ILE A 56 -1.57 -0.71 0.58
C ILE A 56 -2.99 -1.01 0.13
N PHE A 57 -3.59 -0.03 -0.55
CA PHE A 57 -4.94 -0.13 -1.11
C PHE A 57 -4.92 0.30 -2.57
N ILE A 58 -5.59 -0.45 -3.41
CA ILE A 58 -5.75 -0.11 -4.83
C ILE A 58 -7.24 -0.07 -5.11
N ASP A 59 -7.75 1.11 -5.49
CA ASP A 59 -9.20 1.34 -5.69
C ASP A 59 -10.02 0.84 -4.52
N ASP A 60 -9.60 1.20 -3.31
CA ASP A 60 -10.23 0.83 -2.03
C ASP A 60 -10.14 -0.67 -1.70
N GLN A 61 -9.53 -1.48 -2.54
CA GLN A 61 -9.29 -2.88 -2.22
C GLN A 61 -8.04 -3.02 -1.39
N HIS A 62 -8.14 -3.74 -0.29
CA HIS A 62 -7.01 -3.99 0.60
C HIS A 62 -6.05 -4.99 -0.06
N VAL A 63 -4.85 -4.52 -0.38
CA VAL A 63 -3.78 -5.39 -0.88
C VAL A 63 -3.05 -6.05 0.28
N GLY A 64 -2.74 -5.29 1.31
CA GLY A 64 -2.01 -5.77 2.47
C GLY A 64 -0.70 -5.04 2.66
N GLY A 65 0.30 -5.76 3.18
CA GLY A 65 1.61 -5.20 3.47
C GLY A 65 2.60 -5.36 2.33
N CYS A 66 3.88 -5.14 2.65
CA CYS A 66 4.96 -5.23 1.68
C CYS A 66 5.03 -6.62 1.03
N ASP A 67 4.97 -7.67 1.85
CA ASP A 67 5.06 -9.04 1.33
C ASP A 67 3.90 -9.37 0.40
N ASP A 68 2.71 -8.91 0.76
CA ASP A 68 1.52 -9.13 -0.07
C ASP A 68 1.65 -8.42 -1.42
N LEU A 69 2.19 -7.20 -1.41
CA LEU A 69 2.40 -6.44 -2.64
C LEU A 69 3.39 -7.14 -3.56
N TYR A 70 4.52 -7.60 -3.00
CA TYR A 70 5.53 -8.31 -3.78
C TYR A 70 5.00 -9.64 -4.31
N ALA A 71 4.16 -10.33 -3.54
CA ALA A 71 3.54 -11.58 -3.99
C ALA A 71 2.66 -11.34 -5.21
N LEU A 72 1.84 -10.29 -5.18
CA LEU A 72 1.02 -9.92 -6.34
C LEU A 72 1.89 -9.62 -7.56
N ASP A 73 3.01 -8.95 -7.35
CA ASP A 73 3.91 -8.61 -8.45
C ASP A 73 4.50 -9.87 -9.08
N ARG A 74 4.96 -10.81 -8.25
CA ARG A 74 5.52 -12.06 -8.75
C ARG A 74 4.50 -12.89 -9.54
N GLU A 75 3.23 -12.78 -9.17
CA GLU A 75 2.16 -13.50 -9.86
C GLU A 75 1.67 -12.79 -11.13
N GLY A 76 2.21 -11.61 -11.42
CA GLY A 76 1.75 -10.81 -12.54
C GLY A 76 0.41 -10.13 -12.32
N ARG A 77 -0.13 -10.18 -11.11
CA ARG A 77 -1.45 -9.63 -10.78
C ARG A 77 -1.42 -8.16 -10.42
N LEU A 78 -0.28 -7.67 -9.92
CA LEU A 78 -0.16 -6.28 -9.53
C LEU A 78 -0.40 -5.35 -10.72
N GLU A 79 0.21 -5.64 -11.84
CA GLU A 79 0.04 -4.83 -13.04
C GLU A 79 -1.42 -4.79 -13.52
N GLN A 80 -2.12 -5.91 -13.39
CA GLN A 80 -3.54 -5.96 -13.73
C GLN A 80 -4.35 -5.02 -12.85
N LEU A 81 -4.08 -5.00 -11.55
CA LEU A 81 -4.77 -4.10 -10.63
C LEU A 81 -4.47 -2.64 -10.94
N LEU A 82 -3.21 -2.34 -11.29
CA LEU A 82 -2.80 -0.97 -11.57
C LEU A 82 -3.32 -0.45 -12.92
N LYS A 83 -3.68 -1.35 -13.82
CA LYS A 83 -4.23 -0.99 -15.14
C LYS A 83 -5.74 -0.95 -15.15
N ALA A 84 -6.39 -1.47 -14.14
CA ALA A 84 -7.85 -1.46 -14.07
C ALA A 84 -8.33 -0.02 -13.99
N ALA A 85 -9.15 0.38 -14.93
CA ALA A 85 -9.62 1.75 -15.00
C ALA A 85 -11.13 1.78 -14.80
#